data_4483f04aff76d0cad3b0ee6c1922b2a7
#
_entry.id   4483f04aff76d0cad3b0ee6c1922b2a7
#
_cell.length_a   1.000
_cell.length_b   1.000
_cell.length_c   1.000
_cell.angle_alpha   90.00
_cell.angle_beta   90.00
_cell.angle_gamma   90.00
#
_symmetry.space_group_name_H-M   'P 1'
#
loop_
_entity.id
_entity.type
_entity.pdbx_description
1 polymer ?
#
loop_
_entity_poly.entity_id
_entity_poly.type
_entity_poly.pdbx_seq_one_letter_code
_entity_poly.pdbx_strand_id
1 'polypeptide(L)'
;MKKKPTKSSGNVFVDLGFDPAEAAVLQMRSNLMSDLRLYIEKQKLTQAEAAKRLGIAQSRVSDLVRGKWDKFSLEMLITLEARLGRTIRVEFAA
;
A
#
# COMPACT_ATOMS: atom_id res chain seq x y z
N MET A 1 16.52 17.97 15.64
CA MET A 1 16.56 17.39 15.55
C MET A 1 16.34 17.15 15.35
N LYS A 2 16.36 17.12 15.17
CA LYS A 2 16.31 16.56 14.97
C LYS A 2 16.15 15.99 14.73
N LYS A 3 16.12 15.74 14.51
CA LYS A 3 16.09 14.89 14.28
C LYS A 3 15.95 14.32 14.15
N LYS A 4 16.06 14.16 14.00
CA LYS A 4 15.99 13.36 13.82
C LYS A 4 16.32 12.80 13.93
N PRO A 5 16.55 12.75 14.34
CA PRO A 5 16.84 11.98 14.36
C PRO A 5 17.15 11.16 14.14
N THR A 6 17.29 10.85 15.23
CA THR A 6 17.42 9.74 14.65
C THR A 6 17.20 9.78 13.30
N LYS A 7 17.93 9.45 12.77
CA LYS A 7 17.69 9.47 11.52
C LYS A 7 17.02 8.31 11.08
N SER A 8 15.85 8.46 10.77
CA SER A 8 15.07 7.40 10.20
C SER A 8 15.70 6.98 8.89
N SER A 9 15.62 5.71 8.59
CA SER A 9 16.09 5.19 7.32
C SER A 9 15.13 5.54 6.18
N GLY A 10 14.00 6.14 6.50
CA GLY A 10 12.94 6.36 5.54
C GLY A 10 12.02 5.17 5.41
N ASN A 11 12.28 4.13 6.17
CA ASN A 11 11.47 2.92 6.15
C ASN A 11 11.13 2.55 7.59
N VAL A 12 9.87 2.76 7.97
CA VAL A 12 9.44 2.55 9.34
C VAL A 12 9.60 1.08 9.77
N PHE A 13 9.53 0.15 8.82
CA PHE A 13 9.65 -1.27 9.15
C PHE A 13 11.07 -1.64 9.54
N VAL A 14 12.06 -1.00 8.93
CA VAL A 14 13.45 -1.19 9.36
C VAL A 14 13.60 -0.69 10.78
N ASP A 15 13.03 0.48 11.07
CA ASP A 15 13.11 1.08 12.40
C ASP A 15 12.44 0.20 13.45
N LEU A 16 11.45 -0.60 13.04
CA LEU A 16 10.77 -1.52 13.94
C LEU A 16 11.49 -2.85 14.10
N GLY A 17 12.61 -3.03 13.42
CA GLY A 17 13.41 -4.22 13.59
C GLY A 17 13.22 -5.30 12.54
N PHE A 18 12.48 -5.03 11.48
CA PHE A 18 12.33 -6.00 10.40
C PHE A 18 13.61 -6.11 9.58
N ASP A 19 13.86 -7.29 9.04
CA ASP A 19 14.94 -7.48 8.11
C ASP A 19 14.83 -6.46 6.96
N PRO A 20 15.96 -5.87 6.52
CA PRO A 20 15.89 -4.85 5.47
C PRO A 20 15.16 -5.27 4.20
N ALA A 21 15.34 -6.51 3.75
CA ALA A 21 14.64 -6.97 2.55
C ALA A 21 13.14 -7.07 2.80
N GLU A 22 12.78 -7.61 3.95
CA GLU A 22 11.39 -7.72 4.33
C GLU A 22 10.76 -6.35 4.51
N ALA A 23 11.51 -5.43 5.13
CA ALA A 23 11.04 -4.07 5.35
C ALA A 23 10.78 -3.36 4.03
N ALA A 24 11.59 -3.62 3.01
CA ALA A 24 11.37 -3.01 1.70
C ALA A 24 10.03 -3.44 1.10
N VAL A 25 9.72 -4.73 1.20
CA VAL A 25 8.44 -5.24 0.70
C VAL A 25 7.28 -4.65 1.49
N LEU A 26 7.41 -4.62 2.81
CA LEU A 26 6.34 -4.09 3.66
C LEU A 26 6.09 -2.61 3.39
N GLN A 27 7.16 -1.84 3.16
CA GLN A 27 7.01 -0.43 2.88
C GLN A 27 6.30 -0.21 1.55
N MET A 28 6.66 -0.96 0.52
CA MET A 28 5.99 -0.84 -0.78
C MET A 28 4.54 -1.25 -0.68
N ARG A 29 4.27 -2.33 0.06
CA ARG A 29 2.89 -2.78 0.28
C ARG A 29 2.07 -1.70 0.95
N SER A 30 2.64 -1.08 1.98
CA SER A 30 1.97 -0.01 2.71
C SER A 30 1.70 1.19 1.81
N ASN A 31 2.67 1.56 0.98
CA ASN A 31 2.53 2.69 0.07
C ASN A 31 1.40 2.46 -0.93
N LEU A 32 1.33 1.25 -1.49
CA LEU A 32 0.29 0.94 -2.46
C LEU A 32 -1.09 0.91 -1.81
N MET A 33 -1.18 0.37 -0.60
CA MET A 33 -2.46 0.36 0.10
C MET A 33 -2.94 1.77 0.39
N SER A 34 -2.03 2.65 0.81
CA SER A 34 -2.38 4.04 1.07
C SER A 34 -2.88 4.72 -0.20
N ASP A 35 -2.25 4.43 -1.33
CA ASP A 35 -2.66 5.00 -2.60
C ASP A 35 -4.06 4.54 -3.00
N LEU A 36 -4.32 3.24 -2.84
CA LEU A 36 -5.63 2.70 -3.17
C LEU A 36 -6.72 3.26 -2.27
N ARG A 37 -6.43 3.39 -0.98
CA ARG A 37 -7.38 3.98 -0.04
C ARG A 37 -7.68 5.42 -0.41
N LEU A 38 -6.64 6.17 -0.77
CA LEU A 38 -6.80 7.55 -1.16
C LEU A 38 -7.64 7.67 -2.42
N TYR A 39 -7.43 6.76 -3.37
CA TYR A 39 -8.23 6.72 -4.59
C TYR A 39 -9.71 6.54 -4.27
N ILE A 40 -10.02 5.56 -3.42
CA ILE A 40 -11.40 5.28 -3.02
C ILE A 40 -12.02 6.52 -2.37
N GLU A 41 -11.25 7.16 -1.51
CA GLU A 41 -11.70 8.33 -0.77
C GLU A 41 -11.95 9.52 -1.69
N LYS A 42 -11.01 9.78 -2.59
CA LYS A 42 -11.13 10.93 -3.49
C LYS A 42 -12.26 10.76 -4.51
N GLN A 43 -12.49 9.52 -4.95
CA GLN A 43 -13.57 9.24 -5.87
C GLN A 43 -14.90 9.07 -5.17
N LYS A 44 -14.88 9.14 -3.83
CA LYS A 44 -16.08 9.00 -3.00
C LYS A 44 -16.84 7.72 -3.31
N LEU A 45 -16.10 6.64 -3.46
CA LEU A 45 -16.70 5.34 -3.78
C LEU A 45 -17.19 4.65 -2.52
N THR A 46 -18.35 3.99 -2.64
CA THR A 46 -18.77 3.05 -1.62
C THR A 46 -17.88 1.83 -1.73
N GLN A 47 -17.90 0.98 -0.69
CA GLN A 47 -17.12 -0.25 -0.75
C GLN A 47 -17.60 -1.16 -1.87
N ALA A 48 -18.89 -1.16 -2.15
CA ALA A 48 -19.44 -1.95 -3.25
C ALA A 48 -18.92 -1.44 -4.59
N GLU A 49 -18.89 -0.12 -4.77
CA GLU A 49 -18.38 0.46 -6.01
C GLU A 49 -16.89 0.19 -6.17
N ALA A 50 -16.15 0.32 -5.10
CA ALA A 50 -14.72 0.04 -5.14
C ALA A 50 -14.46 -1.43 -5.46
N ALA A 51 -15.26 -2.33 -4.89
CA ALA A 51 -15.14 -3.76 -5.17
C ALA A 51 -15.30 -4.04 -6.65
N LYS A 52 -16.26 -3.39 -7.27
CA LYS A 52 -16.48 -3.55 -8.70
C LYS A 52 -15.29 -3.08 -9.52
N ARG A 53 -14.79 -1.89 -9.22
CA ARG A 53 -13.66 -1.34 -9.97
C ARG A 53 -12.40 -2.15 -9.80
N LEU A 54 -12.18 -2.65 -8.59
CA LEU A 54 -10.98 -3.40 -8.29
C LEU A 54 -11.10 -4.88 -8.63
N GLY A 55 -12.33 -5.35 -8.86
CA GLY A 55 -12.55 -6.76 -9.21
C GLY A 55 -12.32 -7.70 -8.04
N ILE A 56 -12.64 -7.26 -6.82
CA ILE A 56 -12.48 -8.07 -5.62
C ILE A 56 -13.77 -8.03 -4.81
N ALA A 57 -13.86 -8.91 -3.83
CA ALA A 57 -15.03 -8.97 -2.95
C ALA A 57 -15.09 -7.72 -2.08
N GLN A 58 -16.30 -7.33 -1.70
CA GLN A 58 -16.48 -6.16 -0.86
C GLN A 58 -15.79 -6.33 0.49
N SER A 59 -15.75 -7.54 1.04
CA SER A 59 -15.05 -7.79 2.29
C SER A 59 -13.56 -7.51 2.16
N ARG A 60 -12.99 -7.72 0.97
CA ARG A 60 -11.58 -7.40 0.72
C ARG A 60 -11.36 -5.90 0.66
N VAL A 61 -12.34 -5.17 0.10
CA VAL A 61 -12.26 -3.70 0.13
C VAL A 61 -12.27 -3.22 1.57
N SER A 62 -13.08 -3.83 2.41
CA SER A 62 -13.12 -3.48 3.82
C SER A 62 -11.75 -3.67 4.47
N ASP A 63 -11.08 -4.79 4.19
CA ASP A 63 -9.74 -5.03 4.70
C ASP A 63 -8.75 -3.98 4.19
N LEU A 64 -8.89 -3.60 2.94
CA LEU A 64 -8.02 -2.62 2.31
C LEU A 64 -8.14 -1.26 3.00
N VAL A 65 -9.37 -0.76 3.17
CA VAL A 65 -9.57 0.57 3.76
C VAL A 65 -9.24 0.60 5.24
N ARG A 66 -9.24 -0.57 5.89
CA ARG A 66 -8.87 -0.66 7.30
C ARG A 66 -7.36 -0.87 7.48
N GLY A 67 -6.62 -0.89 6.38
CA GLY A 67 -5.17 -0.96 6.46
C GLY A 67 -4.61 -2.30 6.86
N LYS A 68 -5.33 -3.37 6.58
CA LYS A 68 -4.87 -4.72 6.94
C LYS A 68 -3.88 -5.23 5.91
N TRP A 69 -2.68 -4.68 5.96
CA TRP A 69 -1.65 -4.94 4.96
C TRP A 69 -1.22 -6.40 4.89
N ASP A 70 -1.38 -7.14 5.99
CA ASP A 70 -1.01 -8.55 6.02
C ASP A 70 -1.96 -9.43 5.19
N LYS A 71 -3.07 -8.88 4.76
CA LYS A 71 -4.05 -9.60 3.97
C LYS A 71 -3.84 -9.44 2.47
N PHE A 72 -2.87 -8.65 2.08
CA PHE A 72 -2.61 -8.35 0.66
C PHE A 72 -1.14 -8.57 0.34
N SER A 73 -0.88 -9.35 -0.69
CA SER A 73 0.49 -9.47 -1.18
C SER A 73 0.83 -8.25 -2.02
N LEU A 74 2.12 -8.01 -2.21
CA LEU A 74 2.55 -6.92 -3.05
C LEU A 74 2.02 -7.09 -4.47
N GLU A 75 2.06 -8.32 -4.98
CA GLU A 75 1.57 -8.62 -6.32
C GLU A 75 0.08 -8.32 -6.45
N MET A 76 -0.69 -8.64 -5.44
CA MET A 76 -2.12 -8.35 -5.45
C MET A 76 -2.34 -6.84 -5.52
N LEU A 77 -1.59 -6.08 -4.73
CA LEU A 77 -1.75 -4.63 -4.71
C LEU A 77 -1.38 -4.01 -6.05
N ILE A 78 -0.33 -4.51 -6.68
CA ILE A 78 0.05 -4.05 -8.01
C ILE A 78 -1.06 -4.37 -9.01
N THR A 79 -1.66 -5.56 -8.89
CA THR A 79 -2.76 -5.95 -9.76
C THR A 79 -3.95 -5.00 -9.59
N LEU A 80 -4.27 -4.64 -8.36
CA LEU A 80 -5.38 -3.73 -8.10
C LEU A 80 -5.11 -2.36 -8.71
N GLU A 81 -3.89 -1.86 -8.58
CA GLU A 81 -3.52 -0.59 -9.19
C GLU A 81 -3.66 -0.65 -10.71
N ALA A 82 -3.21 -1.76 -11.29
CA ALA A 82 -3.29 -1.92 -12.74
C ALA A 82 -4.74 -1.92 -13.23
N ARG A 83 -5.63 -2.50 -12.44
CA ARG A 83 -7.05 -2.52 -12.78
C ARG A 83 -7.68 -1.14 -12.78
N LEU A 84 -7.06 -0.20 -12.06
CA LEU A 84 -7.49 1.20 -12.07
C LEU A 84 -6.83 1.99 -13.19
N GLY A 85 -6.05 1.33 -14.04
CA GLY A 85 -5.38 1.98 -15.16
C GLY A 85 -4.07 2.65 -14.78
N ARG A 86 -3.53 2.34 -13.61
CA ARG A 86 -2.28 2.92 -13.17
C ARG A 86 -1.10 2.06 -13.55
N THR A 87 0.03 2.70 -13.78
CA THR A 87 1.27 2.01 -14.08
C THR A 87 2.20 2.17 -12.88
N ILE A 88 2.70 1.05 -12.40
CA ILE A 88 3.65 1.04 -11.30
C ILE A 88 5.05 0.98 -11.88
N ARG A 89 5.89 1.91 -11.47
CA ARG A 89 7.28 1.89 -11.87
C ARG A 89 8.15 1.62 -10.68
N VAL A 90 9.21 0.86 -10.89
CA VAL A 90 10.19 0.56 -9.86
C VAL A 90 11.47 1.32 -10.19
N GLU A 91 11.95 2.09 -9.24
CA GLU A 91 13.19 2.83 -9.40
C GLU A 91 14.20 2.36 -8.38
N PHE A 92 15.44 2.28 -8.80
CA PHE A 92 16.50 1.88 -7.89
C PHE A 92 17.24 3.12 -7.41
N ALA A 93 17.28 3.31 -6.10
CA ALA A 93 18.03 4.40 -5.51
C ALA A 93 19.50 3.99 -5.43
N ALA A 94 20.38 4.92 -5.74
CA ALA A 94 21.82 4.65 -5.71
C ALA A 94 22.33 4.53 -4.28
#